data_a338da2880d5e55af0e4377a15169c2a
#
_entry.id   a338da2880d5e55af0e4377a15169c2a
#
_cell.length_a   1.000
_cell.length_b   1.000
_cell.length_c   1.000
_cell.angle_alpha   90.00
_cell.angle_beta   90.00
_cell.angle_gamma   90.00
#
_symmetry.space_group_name_H-M   'P 1'
#
loop_
_entity.id
_entity.type
_entity.pdbx_description
1 polymer ?
#
loop_
_entity_poly.entity_id
_entity_poly.type
_entity_poly.pdbx_seq_one_letter_code
_entity_poly.pdbx_strand_id
1 'polypeptide(L)'
;MRSKMSLLAGAATLSLSQATSLADVCTSSYARSVAPSSPLMGITVDTTSVTANPVYNYSSASTAFWPASTFDFCNVTLAYTHDGLDDQVLLQFWLPAPADFKNRWLSTGGFGYAINGDSADLPGGVMYGAASGQTDGGFGGFSTEFDAVFLKANGTIDRQALYMFGYQAHYELSAVGKAFTKNFFNLGSSKLYSYYQGCSEGGREGWSQVQRFGDEWDGAVIGAPAIRYGQQQPNHLYPGLVEYTMGYYPPPCELEKINNLTIAACDALDGKKDGVVARTDLCKLHFNINTTIGAPYYCAAETTTTVLKKRLSTSNTTPAQNGTVTKEGAAVAAKILDGLKTLDGKRAYIWYQPSATFDDAETQYNSETDSWELDITSLGGEWVAKFLELYDVDNLSTLDNVTYDTMKNWMIQGWQRYEDVLQTTWPDLTPFHSNGGKIIHVHGESDPSIPTGSSVHYHESVRKQMYSSLSFNESSDALNDWNRLYLVPGAAHCSYSTDQPNGGWPQSTLPTLIEWVENGQKPDRLNATVQEGENYGQHQELCVWPLRPYYVNNGTELTCVFDEESYQTWVYDFDAYDLPLY
;
A
#
# COMPACT_ATOMS: atom_id res chain seq x y z
N MET A 1 -36.36 4.91 -80.88
CA MET A 1 -34.98 4.95 -80.35
C MET A 1 -35.00 4.46 -78.94
N ARG A 2 -34.54 3.23 -78.69
CA ARG A 2 -34.48 2.61 -77.33
C ARG A 2 -33.05 2.76 -76.82
N SER A 3 -32.87 3.52 -75.74
CA SER A 3 -31.59 3.67 -75.03
C SER A 3 -31.39 2.48 -74.06
N LYS A 4 -30.30 1.74 -74.26
CA LYS A 4 -29.88 0.69 -73.33
C LYS A 4 -29.08 1.32 -72.18
N MET A 5 -29.58 1.23 -70.96
CA MET A 5 -28.85 1.57 -69.76
C MET A 5 -28.07 0.33 -69.29
N SER A 6 -26.73 0.38 -69.33
CA SER A 6 -25.86 -0.64 -68.77
C SER A 6 -25.65 -0.36 -67.25
N LEU A 7 -26.09 -1.28 -66.42
CA LEU A 7 -25.74 -1.30 -65.01
C LEU A 7 -24.31 -1.87 -64.83
N LEU A 8 -23.38 -1.06 -64.42
CA LEU A 8 -22.11 -1.55 -63.87
C LEU A 8 -22.33 -1.92 -62.39
N ALA A 9 -22.29 -3.21 -62.08
CA ALA A 9 -22.22 -3.72 -60.73
C ALA A 9 -20.77 -3.59 -60.23
N GLY A 10 -20.49 -2.58 -59.39
CA GLY A 10 -19.25 -2.48 -58.66
C GLY A 10 -19.24 -3.47 -57.50
N ALA A 11 -18.44 -4.51 -57.57
CA ALA A 11 -18.16 -5.39 -56.45
C ALA A 11 -17.27 -4.63 -55.46
N ALA A 12 -17.87 -4.15 -54.35
CA ALA A 12 -17.09 -3.67 -53.20
C ALA A 12 -16.50 -4.90 -52.49
N THR A 13 -15.22 -5.15 -52.66
CA THR A 13 -14.45 -6.07 -51.86
C THR A 13 -14.30 -5.45 -50.48
N LEU A 14 -15.12 -5.85 -49.52
CA LEU A 14 -14.88 -5.65 -48.12
C LEU A 14 -13.61 -6.46 -47.77
N SER A 15 -12.46 -5.78 -47.69
CA SER A 15 -11.29 -6.33 -47.04
C SER A 15 -11.62 -6.43 -45.56
N LEU A 16 -11.95 -7.63 -45.08
CA LEU A 16 -11.88 -7.97 -43.68
C LEU A 16 -10.43 -7.76 -43.28
N SER A 17 -10.12 -6.65 -42.58
CA SER A 17 -8.87 -6.54 -41.86
C SER A 17 -8.90 -7.65 -40.80
N GLN A 18 -8.08 -8.68 -40.94
CA GLN A 18 -7.87 -9.64 -39.86
C GLN A 18 -7.44 -8.86 -38.64
N ALA A 19 -8.15 -9.04 -37.54
CA ALA A 19 -7.74 -8.47 -36.27
C ALA A 19 -6.32 -8.99 -35.95
N THR A 20 -5.40 -8.10 -35.65
CA THR A 20 -4.03 -8.44 -35.29
C THR A 20 -4.05 -9.38 -34.06
N SER A 21 -3.45 -10.56 -34.17
CA SER A 21 -3.42 -11.54 -33.09
C SER A 21 -2.26 -11.26 -32.12
N LEU A 22 -2.33 -11.83 -30.91
CA LEU A 22 -1.23 -11.78 -29.96
C LEU A 22 0.06 -12.36 -30.58
N ALA A 23 -0.03 -13.46 -31.32
CA ALA A 23 1.11 -14.09 -32.01
C ALA A 23 1.80 -13.17 -33.05
N ASP A 24 1.04 -12.27 -33.69
CA ASP A 24 1.59 -11.36 -34.69
C ASP A 24 2.42 -10.24 -34.06
N VAL A 25 2.01 -9.72 -32.91
CA VAL A 25 2.64 -8.57 -32.24
C VAL A 25 3.59 -8.96 -31.08
N CYS A 26 3.39 -10.12 -30.47
CA CYS A 26 4.23 -10.58 -29.39
C CYS A 26 5.47 -11.33 -29.87
N THR A 27 6.30 -10.62 -30.62
CA THR A 27 7.62 -11.12 -31.08
C THR A 27 8.69 -10.09 -30.72
N SER A 28 9.91 -10.55 -30.38
CA SER A 28 11.00 -9.62 -30.06
C SER A 28 11.33 -8.69 -31.24
N SER A 29 11.13 -9.12 -32.49
CA SER A 29 11.34 -8.28 -33.68
C SER A 29 10.31 -7.15 -33.76
N TYR A 30 9.04 -7.44 -33.54
CA TYR A 30 8.00 -6.41 -33.53
C TYR A 30 8.19 -5.46 -32.34
N ALA A 31 8.36 -5.98 -31.13
CA ALA A 31 8.56 -5.19 -29.92
C ALA A 31 9.76 -4.23 -30.06
N ARG A 32 10.88 -4.69 -30.63
CA ARG A 32 12.04 -3.84 -30.94
C ARG A 32 11.71 -2.73 -31.94
N SER A 33 10.94 -3.04 -32.96
CA SER A 33 10.61 -2.06 -34.01
C SER A 33 9.71 -0.91 -33.53
N VAL A 34 8.97 -1.12 -32.43
CA VAL A 34 8.05 -0.15 -31.83
C VAL A 34 8.56 0.46 -30.53
N ALA A 35 9.69 -0.04 -30.00
CA ALA A 35 10.29 0.50 -28.78
C ALA A 35 10.70 1.97 -29.00
N PRO A 36 10.30 2.88 -28.09
CA PRO A 36 10.74 4.27 -28.17
C PRO A 36 12.23 4.36 -27.83
N SER A 37 13.01 5.12 -28.59
CA SER A 37 14.45 5.24 -28.37
C SER A 37 14.80 6.24 -27.25
N SER A 38 14.03 7.32 -27.14
CA SER A 38 14.24 8.37 -26.11
C SER A 38 12.88 8.97 -25.75
N PRO A 39 12.06 8.27 -24.94
CA PRO A 39 10.71 8.69 -24.59
C PRO A 39 10.70 9.85 -23.56
N LEU A 40 11.79 10.05 -22.87
CA LEU A 40 12.02 11.09 -21.89
C LEU A 40 13.44 11.66 -22.08
N MET A 41 13.58 12.97 -21.82
CA MET A 41 14.90 13.61 -21.87
C MET A 41 15.83 13.01 -20.81
N GLY A 42 17.05 12.67 -21.20
CA GLY A 42 18.06 12.07 -20.31
C GLY A 42 17.95 10.55 -20.19
N ILE A 43 17.06 9.91 -20.96
CA ILE A 43 16.91 8.45 -21.00
C ILE A 43 17.12 7.92 -22.40
N THR A 44 17.94 6.89 -22.53
CA THR A 44 18.14 6.13 -23.77
C THR A 44 17.73 4.68 -23.57
N VAL A 45 16.72 4.22 -24.31
CA VAL A 45 16.26 2.82 -24.30
C VAL A 45 17.20 1.97 -25.14
N ASP A 46 17.72 0.89 -24.56
CA ASP A 46 18.46 -0.14 -25.29
C ASP A 46 17.48 -1.03 -26.06
N THR A 47 17.23 -0.68 -27.30
CA THR A 47 16.31 -1.44 -28.16
C THR A 47 16.83 -2.86 -28.46
N THR A 48 18.13 -3.15 -28.23
CA THR A 48 18.69 -4.50 -28.42
C THR A 48 18.36 -5.43 -27.27
N SER A 49 18.12 -4.88 -26.08
CA SER A 49 17.70 -5.63 -24.87
C SER A 49 16.25 -6.13 -24.94
N VAL A 50 15.40 -5.56 -25.83
CA VAL A 50 13.97 -5.84 -25.88
C VAL A 50 13.72 -7.31 -26.21
N THR A 51 12.99 -7.98 -25.32
CA THR A 51 12.44 -9.33 -25.55
C THR A 51 10.92 -9.31 -25.48
N ALA A 52 10.26 -10.24 -26.17
CA ALA A 52 8.82 -10.40 -26.09
C ALA A 52 8.45 -11.88 -26.23
N ASN A 53 7.63 -12.36 -25.30
CA ASN A 53 7.19 -13.74 -25.22
C ASN A 53 5.67 -13.80 -25.01
N PRO A 54 4.91 -14.46 -25.91
CA PRO A 54 3.48 -14.63 -25.71
C PRO A 54 3.20 -15.67 -24.62
N VAL A 55 2.26 -15.35 -23.74
CA VAL A 55 1.77 -16.24 -22.70
C VAL A 55 0.27 -16.44 -22.92
N TYR A 56 -0.16 -17.70 -22.96
CA TYR A 56 -1.54 -18.07 -23.22
C TYR A 56 -2.16 -18.77 -22.00
N ASN A 57 -3.44 -18.48 -21.77
CA ASN A 57 -4.22 -19.09 -20.68
C ASN A 57 -3.51 -18.98 -19.32
N TYR A 58 -2.88 -17.84 -19.05
CA TYR A 58 -2.30 -17.58 -17.75
C TYR A 58 -3.41 -17.50 -16.70
N SER A 59 -3.31 -18.30 -15.66
CA SER A 59 -4.27 -18.32 -14.55
C SER A 59 -3.68 -17.54 -13.37
N SER A 60 -4.25 -16.37 -13.09
CA SER A 60 -3.94 -15.58 -11.89
C SER A 60 -4.80 -16.06 -10.74
N ALA A 61 -4.20 -16.32 -9.60
CA ALA A 61 -4.93 -16.59 -8.37
C ALA A 61 -5.65 -15.34 -7.88
N SER A 62 -6.66 -15.52 -7.02
CA SER A 62 -7.24 -14.43 -6.25
C SER A 62 -6.21 -13.89 -5.26
N THR A 63 -6.15 -12.57 -5.12
CA THR A 63 -5.34 -11.85 -4.14
C THR A 63 -6.23 -10.93 -3.31
N ALA A 64 -5.67 -10.20 -2.37
CA ALA A 64 -6.38 -9.13 -1.69
C ALA A 64 -6.91 -8.05 -2.66
N PHE A 65 -6.23 -7.81 -3.79
CA PHE A 65 -6.51 -6.68 -4.69
C PHE A 65 -7.37 -7.01 -5.90
N TRP A 66 -7.46 -8.28 -6.30
CA TRP A 66 -8.27 -8.73 -7.45
C TRP A 66 -8.69 -10.19 -7.36
N PRO A 67 -9.82 -10.55 -7.99
CA PRO A 67 -10.29 -11.93 -8.05
C PRO A 67 -9.42 -12.78 -9.00
N ALA A 68 -9.54 -14.11 -8.90
CA ALA A 68 -8.92 -15.02 -9.86
C ALA A 68 -9.40 -14.73 -11.28
N SER A 69 -8.49 -14.84 -12.27
CA SER A 69 -8.79 -14.58 -13.66
C SER A 69 -7.89 -15.40 -14.59
N THR A 70 -8.31 -15.55 -15.85
CA THR A 70 -7.50 -16.20 -16.91
C THR A 70 -7.45 -15.30 -18.12
N PHE A 71 -6.26 -15.04 -18.67
CA PHE A 71 -6.05 -14.14 -19.79
C PHE A 71 -4.79 -14.50 -20.59
N ASP A 72 -4.70 -13.95 -21.79
CA ASP A 72 -3.52 -14.01 -22.66
C ASP A 72 -2.79 -12.67 -22.63
N PHE A 73 -1.46 -12.69 -22.67
CA PHE A 73 -0.67 -11.46 -22.69
C PHE A 73 0.69 -11.63 -23.36
N CYS A 74 1.29 -10.51 -23.73
CA CYS A 74 2.68 -10.44 -24.16
C CYS A 74 3.56 -9.98 -23.01
N ASN A 75 4.48 -10.83 -22.56
CA ASN A 75 5.50 -10.47 -21.58
C ASN A 75 6.68 -9.83 -22.32
N VAL A 76 6.87 -8.53 -22.12
CA VAL A 76 7.95 -7.75 -22.71
C VAL A 76 8.91 -7.31 -21.60
N THR A 77 10.22 -7.46 -21.85
CA THR A 77 11.26 -6.87 -21.01
C THR A 77 12.17 -5.99 -21.87
N LEU A 78 12.65 -4.91 -21.28
CA LEU A 78 13.62 -4.02 -21.89
C LEU A 78 14.46 -3.32 -20.84
N ALA A 79 15.58 -2.73 -21.26
CA ALA A 79 16.42 -1.90 -20.41
C ALA A 79 16.54 -0.49 -20.97
N TYR A 80 16.80 0.48 -20.09
CA TYR A 80 17.25 1.81 -20.45
C TYR A 80 18.42 2.23 -19.57
N THR A 81 19.11 3.30 -19.97
CA THR A 81 20.20 3.93 -19.23
C THR A 81 19.93 5.43 -19.11
N HIS A 82 20.49 6.06 -18.07
CA HIS A 82 20.52 7.51 -17.99
C HIS A 82 21.73 8.07 -18.75
N ASP A 83 21.50 9.11 -19.53
CA ASP A 83 22.53 9.73 -20.33
C ASP A 83 23.67 10.27 -19.45
N GLY A 84 24.86 9.73 -19.65
CA GLY A 84 26.06 10.12 -18.88
C GLY A 84 26.27 9.36 -17.59
N LEU A 85 25.41 8.39 -17.25
CA LEU A 85 25.62 7.43 -16.17
C LEU A 85 26.00 6.05 -16.74
N ASP A 86 26.75 5.28 -15.94
CA ASP A 86 27.04 3.86 -16.23
C ASP A 86 26.07 2.99 -15.41
N ASP A 87 24.81 3.08 -15.75
CA ASP A 87 23.72 2.38 -15.08
C ASP A 87 22.85 1.61 -16.08
N GLN A 88 21.97 0.77 -15.56
CA GLN A 88 20.95 0.06 -16.31
C GLN A 88 19.70 -0.11 -15.45
N VAL A 89 18.56 0.26 -16.00
CA VAL A 89 17.24 0.06 -15.37
C VAL A 89 16.44 -0.93 -16.20
N LEU A 90 15.91 -1.97 -15.56
CA LEU A 90 15.09 -2.99 -16.18
C LEU A 90 13.60 -2.66 -16.03
N LEU A 91 12.87 -2.80 -17.14
CA LEU A 91 11.42 -2.69 -17.18
C LEU A 91 10.80 -4.00 -17.63
N GLN A 92 9.67 -4.35 -17.05
CA GLN A 92 8.82 -5.46 -17.51
C GLN A 92 7.40 -4.95 -17.74
N PHE A 93 6.83 -5.34 -18.90
CA PHE A 93 5.46 -5.02 -19.27
C PHE A 93 4.68 -6.29 -19.59
N TRP A 94 3.47 -6.39 -19.04
CA TRP A 94 2.47 -7.34 -19.48
C TRP A 94 1.42 -6.60 -20.31
N LEU A 95 1.37 -6.89 -21.62
CA LEU A 95 0.44 -6.25 -22.54
C LEU A 95 -0.67 -7.25 -22.89
N PRO A 96 -1.96 -6.93 -22.68
CA PRO A 96 -3.06 -7.82 -23.02
C PRO A 96 -3.06 -8.15 -24.51
N ALA A 97 -3.76 -9.22 -24.89
CA ALA A 97 -4.00 -9.50 -26.31
C ALA A 97 -4.67 -8.29 -26.99
N PRO A 98 -4.37 -8.00 -28.27
CA PRO A 98 -4.89 -6.79 -28.93
C PRO A 98 -6.41 -6.64 -28.91
N ALA A 99 -7.15 -7.76 -28.88
CA ALA A 99 -8.60 -7.76 -28.77
C ALA A 99 -9.13 -7.33 -27.39
N ASP A 100 -8.31 -7.51 -26.35
CA ASP A 100 -8.69 -7.25 -24.96
C ASP A 100 -8.17 -5.90 -24.45
N PHE A 101 -7.28 -5.25 -25.19
CA PHE A 101 -6.71 -3.96 -24.84
C PHE A 101 -7.76 -2.84 -24.85
N LYS A 102 -7.80 -2.03 -23.78
CA LYS A 102 -8.79 -0.96 -23.54
C LYS A 102 -8.19 0.45 -23.47
N ASN A 103 -7.04 0.68 -24.10
CA ASN A 103 -6.34 1.96 -24.08
C ASN A 103 -5.98 2.40 -22.64
N ARG A 104 -5.48 1.49 -21.83
CA ARG A 104 -5.10 1.73 -20.44
C ARG A 104 -3.65 1.36 -20.19
N TRP A 105 -3.01 2.12 -19.33
CA TRP A 105 -1.71 1.86 -18.73
C TRP A 105 -1.87 1.76 -17.21
N LEU A 106 -1.25 0.77 -16.59
CA LEU A 106 -1.15 0.62 -15.14
C LEU A 106 0.32 0.52 -14.73
N SER A 107 0.75 1.38 -13.80
CA SER A 107 1.98 1.20 -13.02
C SER A 107 1.63 0.56 -11.69
N THR A 108 2.43 -0.41 -11.25
CA THR A 108 2.29 -1.06 -9.95
C THR A 108 3.45 -0.70 -9.04
N GLY A 109 3.20 -0.64 -7.74
CA GLY A 109 4.19 -0.30 -6.72
C GLY A 109 4.78 -1.51 -6.00
N GLY A 110 5.64 -1.24 -5.01
CA GLY A 110 6.34 -2.24 -4.23
C GLY A 110 5.83 -2.42 -2.80
N PHE A 111 6.69 -2.98 -1.94
CA PHE A 111 6.42 -3.22 -0.53
C PHE A 111 7.73 -3.23 0.27
N GLY A 112 7.70 -2.79 1.54
CA GLY A 112 8.91 -2.72 2.38
C GLY A 112 10.00 -1.85 1.74
N TYR A 113 11.13 -2.45 1.38
CA TYR A 113 12.20 -1.80 0.60
C TYR A 113 12.25 -2.25 -0.86
N ALA A 114 11.35 -3.12 -1.30
CA ALA A 114 11.21 -3.49 -2.71
C ALA A 114 10.46 -2.41 -3.49
N ILE A 115 10.96 -2.05 -4.68
CA ILE A 115 10.35 -1.05 -5.57
C ILE A 115 9.22 -1.61 -6.45
N ASN A 116 8.99 -2.91 -6.40
CA ASN A 116 7.96 -3.59 -7.18
C ASN A 116 7.40 -4.79 -6.42
N GLY A 117 6.21 -5.24 -6.79
CA GLY A 117 5.54 -6.42 -6.25
C GLY A 117 5.95 -7.71 -6.94
N ASP A 118 7.12 -7.76 -7.60
CA ASP A 118 7.49 -8.81 -8.53
C ASP A 118 6.42 -8.93 -9.64
N SER A 119 6.34 -10.02 -10.36
CA SER A 119 5.27 -10.16 -11.37
C SER A 119 3.88 -10.44 -10.79
N ALA A 120 3.74 -10.49 -9.46
CA ALA A 120 2.46 -10.77 -8.78
C ALA A 120 1.41 -9.66 -8.96
N ASP A 121 1.84 -8.40 -9.17
CA ASP A 121 0.92 -7.25 -9.27
C ASP A 121 0.48 -6.92 -10.70
N LEU A 122 1.19 -7.40 -11.71
CA LEU A 122 0.87 -7.13 -13.13
C LEU A 122 -0.48 -7.68 -13.60
N PRO A 123 -0.99 -8.84 -13.09
CA PRO A 123 -2.30 -9.36 -13.47
C PRO A 123 -3.44 -8.36 -13.27
N GLY A 124 -3.38 -7.54 -12.22
CA GLY A 124 -4.43 -6.57 -11.87
C GLY A 124 -4.79 -5.60 -12.98
N GLY A 125 -3.82 -5.20 -13.82
CA GLY A 125 -4.10 -4.36 -14.98
C GLY A 125 -4.55 -5.16 -16.21
N VAL A 126 -3.83 -6.25 -16.53
CA VAL A 126 -4.10 -7.05 -17.75
C VAL A 126 -5.53 -7.56 -17.79
N MET A 127 -6.06 -8.05 -16.67
CA MET A 127 -7.44 -8.55 -16.58
C MET A 127 -8.49 -7.47 -16.88
N TYR A 128 -8.16 -6.20 -16.70
CA TYR A 128 -9.02 -5.05 -17.02
C TYR A 128 -8.62 -4.34 -18.31
N GLY A 129 -7.79 -4.98 -19.15
CA GLY A 129 -7.40 -4.48 -20.46
C GLY A 129 -6.36 -3.35 -20.42
N ALA A 130 -5.58 -3.25 -19.37
CA ALA A 130 -4.45 -2.34 -19.27
C ALA A 130 -3.13 -3.04 -19.62
N ALA A 131 -2.22 -2.34 -20.29
CA ALA A 131 -0.80 -2.69 -20.24
C ALA A 131 -0.29 -2.39 -18.84
N SER A 132 0.28 -3.39 -18.15
CA SER A 132 0.81 -3.26 -16.81
C SER A 132 2.33 -3.25 -16.81
N GLY A 133 2.95 -2.41 -15.97
CA GLY A 133 4.40 -2.30 -15.93
C GLY A 133 4.97 -2.24 -14.52
N GLN A 134 6.19 -2.79 -14.40
CA GLN A 134 7.05 -2.70 -13.21
C GLN A 134 8.51 -2.41 -13.59
N THR A 135 9.27 -1.94 -12.61
CA THR A 135 10.68 -1.56 -12.74
C THR A 135 11.53 -2.26 -11.68
N ASP A 136 12.83 -2.47 -11.96
CA ASP A 136 13.81 -2.87 -10.96
C ASP A 136 14.47 -1.66 -10.25
N GLY A 137 14.07 -0.44 -10.62
CA GLY A 137 14.65 0.79 -10.06
C GLY A 137 16.12 1.04 -10.40
N GLY A 138 16.73 0.19 -11.25
CA GLY A 138 18.16 0.20 -11.49
C GLY A 138 18.98 -0.44 -10.35
N PHE A 139 18.34 -1.26 -9.52
CA PHE A 139 18.98 -1.92 -8.36
C PHE A 139 19.72 -3.20 -8.75
N GLY A 140 19.71 -3.56 -10.05
CA GLY A 140 20.44 -4.72 -10.59
C GLY A 140 19.57 -5.98 -10.72
N GLY A 141 18.26 -5.87 -10.58
CA GLY A 141 17.28 -6.94 -10.79
C GLY A 141 16.01 -6.75 -10.01
N PHE A 142 14.89 -7.34 -10.50
CA PHE A 142 13.56 -7.18 -9.90
C PHE A 142 13.46 -7.68 -8.45
N SER A 143 14.34 -8.56 -7.99
CA SER A 143 14.39 -9.08 -6.62
C SER A 143 15.41 -8.39 -5.72
N THR A 144 16.03 -7.31 -6.18
CA THR A 144 16.98 -6.52 -5.38
C THR A 144 16.20 -5.40 -4.69
N GLU A 145 16.30 -5.35 -3.37
CA GLU A 145 15.64 -4.33 -2.57
C GLU A 145 16.53 -3.08 -2.42
N PHE A 146 15.91 -1.95 -2.14
CA PHE A 146 16.57 -0.65 -2.06
C PHE A 146 17.63 -0.58 -0.94
N ASP A 147 17.35 -1.20 0.20
CA ASP A 147 18.27 -1.26 1.35
C ASP A 147 19.62 -1.89 1.00
N ALA A 148 19.63 -2.87 0.09
CA ALA A 148 20.85 -3.53 -0.39
C ALA A 148 21.74 -2.63 -1.26
N VAL A 149 21.21 -1.55 -1.83
CA VAL A 149 21.91 -0.62 -2.73
C VAL A 149 21.96 0.81 -2.20
N PHE A 150 21.37 1.06 -1.04
CA PHE A 150 21.29 2.38 -0.44
C PHE A 150 22.65 2.98 -0.10
N LEU A 151 23.58 2.18 0.41
CA LEU A 151 24.93 2.62 0.74
C LEU A 151 25.95 2.16 -0.31
N LYS A 152 26.79 3.08 -0.74
CA LYS A 152 27.98 2.76 -1.53
C LYS A 152 29.05 2.09 -0.66
N ALA A 153 29.98 1.40 -1.28
CA ALA A 153 31.08 0.71 -0.60
C ALA A 153 31.94 1.60 0.33
N ASN A 154 31.88 2.92 0.16
CA ASN A 154 32.56 3.89 1.03
C ASN A 154 31.68 4.41 2.19
N GLY A 155 30.48 3.82 2.41
CA GLY A 155 29.53 4.20 3.45
C GLY A 155 28.72 5.47 3.18
N THR A 156 28.78 6.03 1.97
CA THR A 156 27.95 7.18 1.60
C THR A 156 26.65 6.74 0.92
N ILE A 157 25.60 7.55 1.08
CA ILE A 157 24.31 7.30 0.42
C ILE A 157 24.48 7.28 -1.09
N ASP A 158 23.95 6.26 -1.75
CA ASP A 158 23.74 6.28 -3.19
C ASP A 158 22.51 7.14 -3.51
N ARG A 159 22.78 8.36 -3.94
CA ARG A 159 21.70 9.31 -4.22
C ARG A 159 20.90 8.95 -5.45
N GLN A 160 21.50 8.27 -6.43
CA GLN A 160 20.74 7.81 -7.60
C GLN A 160 19.73 6.74 -7.17
N ALA A 161 20.18 5.71 -6.43
CA ALA A 161 19.28 4.69 -5.88
C ALA A 161 18.17 5.30 -5.01
N LEU A 162 18.52 6.30 -4.17
CA LEU A 162 17.56 7.00 -3.32
C LEU A 162 16.47 7.74 -4.13
N TYR A 163 16.83 8.47 -5.19
CA TYR A 163 15.85 9.15 -6.04
C TYR A 163 15.01 8.16 -6.85
N MET A 164 15.63 7.09 -7.35
CA MET A 164 14.92 6.02 -8.06
C MET A 164 13.85 5.40 -7.17
N PHE A 165 14.20 4.99 -5.95
CA PHE A 165 13.24 4.45 -4.97
C PHE A 165 12.18 5.48 -4.57
N GLY A 166 12.58 6.72 -4.36
CA GLY A 166 11.68 7.77 -3.87
C GLY A 166 10.53 8.11 -4.82
N TYR A 167 10.81 8.24 -6.12
CA TYR A 167 9.80 8.66 -7.10
C TYR A 167 10.22 8.49 -8.57
N GLN A 168 11.53 8.55 -8.89
CA GLN A 168 11.99 8.71 -10.26
C GLN A 168 11.71 7.46 -11.10
N ALA A 169 11.95 6.26 -10.54
CA ALA A 169 11.79 5.02 -11.27
C ALA A 169 10.34 4.78 -11.75
N HIS A 170 9.33 5.12 -10.95
CA HIS A 170 7.93 4.99 -11.34
C HIS A 170 7.50 6.04 -12.37
N TYR A 171 8.03 7.25 -12.29
CA TYR A 171 7.83 8.26 -13.32
C TYR A 171 8.42 7.80 -14.67
N GLU A 172 9.66 7.32 -14.67
CA GLU A 172 10.35 6.83 -15.87
C GLU A 172 9.70 5.56 -16.42
N LEU A 173 9.33 4.60 -15.56
CA LEU A 173 8.52 3.44 -15.92
C LEU A 173 7.25 3.87 -16.70
N SER A 174 6.55 4.88 -16.15
CA SER A 174 5.32 5.37 -16.77
C SER A 174 5.58 6.08 -18.10
N ALA A 175 6.63 6.91 -18.20
CA ALA A 175 6.98 7.61 -19.43
C ALA A 175 7.37 6.62 -20.54
N VAL A 176 8.23 5.65 -20.25
CA VAL A 176 8.65 4.61 -21.19
C VAL A 176 7.47 3.68 -21.54
N GLY A 177 6.75 3.21 -20.51
CA GLY A 177 5.66 2.25 -20.68
C GLY A 177 4.48 2.82 -21.46
N LYS A 178 4.08 4.07 -21.22
CA LYS A 178 3.04 4.75 -22.01
C LYS A 178 3.46 4.94 -23.47
N ALA A 179 4.70 5.35 -23.72
CA ALA A 179 5.22 5.51 -25.07
C ALA A 179 5.29 4.15 -25.81
N PHE A 180 5.80 3.12 -25.13
CA PHE A 180 5.85 1.76 -25.66
C PHE A 180 4.44 1.22 -25.98
N THR A 181 3.50 1.36 -25.04
CA THR A 181 2.11 0.91 -25.19
C THR A 181 1.41 1.58 -26.38
N LYS A 182 1.56 2.91 -26.52
CA LYS A 182 1.00 3.64 -27.66
C LYS A 182 1.52 3.13 -29.00
N ASN A 183 2.82 2.88 -29.09
CA ASN A 183 3.44 2.35 -30.30
C ASN A 183 3.03 0.90 -30.57
N PHE A 184 3.04 0.04 -29.53
CA PHE A 184 2.74 -1.38 -29.64
C PHE A 184 1.32 -1.63 -30.14
N PHE A 185 0.34 -0.88 -29.66
CA PHE A 185 -1.05 -0.96 -30.09
C PHE A 185 -1.44 0.02 -31.21
N ASN A 186 -0.46 0.76 -31.75
CA ASN A 186 -0.66 1.76 -32.80
C ASN A 186 -1.81 2.75 -32.52
N LEU A 187 -1.82 3.32 -31.30
CA LEU A 187 -2.91 4.19 -30.82
C LEU A 187 -3.00 5.54 -31.56
N GLY A 188 -1.93 6.00 -32.19
CA GLY A 188 -1.86 7.33 -32.81
C GLY A 188 -2.14 8.45 -31.76
N SER A 189 -3.20 9.24 -32.01
CA SER A 189 -3.63 10.32 -31.13
C SER A 189 -4.71 9.91 -30.12
N SER A 190 -5.10 8.64 -30.08
CA SER A 190 -6.09 8.16 -29.11
C SER A 190 -5.59 8.33 -27.68
N LYS A 191 -6.51 8.68 -26.76
CA LYS A 191 -6.18 8.78 -25.34
C LYS A 191 -5.75 7.41 -24.81
N LEU A 192 -4.68 7.39 -24.06
CA LEU A 192 -4.25 6.28 -23.19
C LEU A 192 -4.49 6.73 -21.75
N TYR A 193 -5.42 6.08 -21.07
CA TYR A 193 -5.69 6.33 -19.66
C TYR A 193 -4.55 5.79 -18.79
N SER A 194 -4.12 6.57 -17.84
CA SER A 194 -2.99 6.28 -16.95
C SER A 194 -3.46 6.02 -15.52
N TYR A 195 -3.18 4.82 -15.01
CA TYR A 195 -3.53 4.41 -13.66
C TYR A 195 -2.30 4.00 -12.87
N TYR A 196 -2.38 4.21 -11.56
CA TYR A 196 -1.45 3.68 -10.58
C TYR A 196 -2.20 2.82 -9.55
N GLN A 197 -1.61 1.72 -9.09
CA GLN A 197 -2.09 0.94 -7.95
C GLN A 197 -0.93 0.44 -7.12
N GLY A 198 -1.01 0.68 -5.79
CA GLY A 198 -0.03 0.18 -4.84
C GLY A 198 -0.53 0.30 -3.40
N CYS A 199 0.05 -0.50 -2.51
CA CYS A 199 -0.26 -0.52 -1.10
C CYS A 199 1.03 -0.47 -0.27
N SER A 200 0.98 0.01 0.99
CA SER A 200 2.17 0.10 1.85
C SER A 200 3.21 1.08 1.30
N GLU A 201 4.43 0.62 1.08
CA GLU A 201 5.44 1.37 0.33
C GLU A 201 4.92 1.74 -1.06
N GLY A 202 4.29 0.80 -1.78
CA GLY A 202 3.66 1.09 -3.07
C GLY A 202 2.56 2.16 -2.96
N GLY A 203 1.88 2.27 -1.83
CA GLY A 203 0.98 3.39 -1.54
C GLY A 203 1.71 4.72 -1.39
N ARG A 204 2.88 4.74 -0.74
CA ARG A 204 3.76 5.91 -0.68
C ARG A 204 4.26 6.31 -2.08
N GLU A 205 4.70 5.32 -2.86
CA GLU A 205 5.10 5.55 -4.25
C GLU A 205 3.96 6.18 -5.07
N GLY A 206 2.71 5.68 -4.91
CA GLY A 206 1.52 6.27 -5.53
C GLY A 206 1.30 7.73 -5.14
N TRP A 207 1.44 8.07 -3.87
CA TRP A 207 1.39 9.46 -3.44
C TRP A 207 2.53 10.29 -4.02
N SER A 208 3.75 9.73 -4.14
CA SER A 208 4.86 10.43 -4.78
C SER A 208 4.55 10.82 -6.24
N GLN A 209 3.88 9.93 -6.97
CA GLN A 209 3.47 10.15 -8.35
C GLN A 209 2.36 11.20 -8.45
N VAL A 210 1.34 11.11 -7.62
CA VAL A 210 0.22 12.08 -7.58
C VAL A 210 0.70 13.49 -7.19
N GLN A 211 1.60 13.58 -6.23
CA GLN A 211 2.10 14.85 -5.70
C GLN A 211 3.09 15.53 -6.65
N ARG A 212 3.96 14.78 -7.31
CA ARG A 212 5.05 15.31 -8.14
C ARG A 212 4.71 15.42 -9.61
N PHE A 213 3.91 14.47 -10.13
CA PHE A 213 3.62 14.30 -11.55
C PHE A 213 2.12 14.16 -11.78
N GLY A 214 1.32 14.97 -11.08
CA GLY A 214 -0.13 14.83 -11.03
C GLY A 214 -0.84 14.94 -12.39
N ASP A 215 -0.24 15.62 -13.35
CA ASP A 215 -0.75 15.76 -14.72
C ASP A 215 -0.48 14.52 -15.61
N GLU A 216 0.32 13.57 -15.13
CA GLU A 216 0.61 12.32 -15.84
C GLU A 216 -0.40 11.20 -15.55
N TRP A 217 -1.31 11.39 -14.58
CA TRP A 217 -2.18 10.35 -14.07
C TRP A 217 -3.66 10.72 -14.15
N ASP A 218 -4.48 9.79 -14.67
CA ASP A 218 -5.94 9.91 -14.66
C ASP A 218 -6.56 9.35 -13.38
N GLY A 219 -5.89 8.40 -12.72
CA GLY A 219 -6.37 7.86 -11.47
C GLY A 219 -5.34 7.05 -10.68
N ALA A 220 -5.54 6.98 -9.35
CA ALA A 220 -4.70 6.20 -8.46
C ALA A 220 -5.54 5.43 -7.42
N VAL A 221 -5.21 4.14 -7.24
CA VAL A 221 -5.62 3.33 -6.09
C VAL A 221 -4.45 3.29 -5.11
N ILE A 222 -4.66 3.83 -3.92
CA ILE A 222 -3.63 3.96 -2.89
C ILE A 222 -4.11 3.23 -1.64
N GLY A 223 -3.39 2.17 -1.26
CA GLY A 223 -3.70 1.35 -0.09
C GLY A 223 -2.71 1.61 1.05
N ALA A 224 -3.19 1.71 2.28
CA ALA A 224 -2.41 1.76 3.52
C ALA A 224 -1.01 2.39 3.39
N PRO A 225 -0.88 3.63 2.87
CA PRO A 225 0.39 4.19 2.42
C PRO A 225 1.31 4.61 3.57
N ALA A 226 2.62 4.34 3.42
CA ALA A 226 3.67 4.82 4.32
C ALA A 226 3.99 6.32 4.09
N ILE A 227 3.00 7.20 4.27
CA ILE A 227 3.02 8.62 3.87
C ILE A 227 4.19 9.37 4.51
N ARG A 228 4.37 9.19 5.84
CA ARG A 228 5.38 9.88 6.66
C ARG A 228 6.56 8.95 6.90
N TYR A 229 7.26 8.61 5.83
CA TYR A 229 8.28 7.56 5.85
C TYR A 229 9.33 7.77 6.95
N GLY A 230 9.85 9.01 7.09
CA GLY A 230 10.82 9.36 8.11
C GLY A 230 10.32 9.20 9.55
N GLN A 231 9.01 9.30 9.79
CA GLN A 231 8.39 9.05 11.08
C GLN A 231 7.87 7.61 11.21
N GLN A 232 7.31 7.07 10.14
CA GLN A 232 6.73 5.73 10.12
C GLN A 232 7.77 4.67 10.43
N GLN A 233 8.93 4.72 9.80
CA GLN A 233 9.96 3.70 9.95
C GLN A 233 10.49 3.58 11.39
N PRO A 234 10.92 4.65 12.08
CA PRO A 234 11.28 4.49 13.48
C PRO A 234 10.09 4.13 14.39
N ASN A 235 8.84 4.42 13.98
CA ASN A 235 7.66 4.05 14.79
C ASN A 235 7.52 2.54 15.00
N HIS A 236 8.03 1.70 14.09
CA HIS A 236 8.07 0.25 14.28
C HIS A 236 8.86 -0.17 15.54
N LEU A 237 9.83 0.64 15.99
CA LEU A 237 10.54 0.38 17.26
C LEU A 237 9.75 0.75 18.52
N TYR A 238 8.62 1.49 18.37
CA TYR A 238 7.92 2.01 19.54
C TYR A 238 7.35 0.91 20.45
N PRO A 239 6.69 -0.13 19.97
CA PRO A 239 6.22 -1.23 20.80
C PRO A 239 7.35 -1.91 21.60
N GLY A 240 8.45 -2.28 20.95
CA GLY A 240 9.62 -2.85 21.61
C GLY A 240 10.27 -1.89 22.63
N LEU A 241 10.28 -0.58 22.36
CA LEU A 241 10.74 0.41 23.35
C LEU A 241 9.79 0.53 24.54
N VAL A 242 8.48 0.34 24.36
CA VAL A 242 7.52 0.27 25.47
C VAL A 242 7.84 -0.93 26.35
N GLU A 243 8.03 -2.11 25.79
CA GLU A 243 8.42 -3.31 26.51
C GLU A 243 9.73 -3.11 27.28
N TYR A 244 10.75 -2.59 26.61
CA TYR A 244 12.06 -2.32 27.19
C TYR A 244 11.98 -1.33 28.37
N THR A 245 11.28 -0.23 28.20
CA THR A 245 11.20 0.82 29.25
C THR A 245 10.32 0.42 30.43
N MET A 246 9.34 -0.46 30.20
CA MET A 246 8.49 -1.02 31.25
C MET A 246 9.10 -2.25 31.92
N GLY A 247 10.15 -2.85 31.33
CA GLY A 247 10.82 -4.03 31.83
C GLY A 247 9.92 -5.27 31.85
N TYR A 248 8.99 -5.36 30.90
CA TYR A 248 8.08 -6.48 30.75
C TYR A 248 7.97 -6.88 29.29
N TYR A 249 8.27 -8.12 29.00
CA TYR A 249 8.27 -8.73 27.68
C TYR A 249 7.15 -9.77 27.61
N PRO A 250 5.94 -9.39 27.17
CA PRO A 250 4.80 -10.29 27.19
C PRO A 250 5.04 -11.48 26.24
N PRO A 251 4.63 -12.70 26.63
CA PRO A 251 4.50 -13.77 25.66
C PRO A 251 3.56 -13.33 24.52
N PRO A 252 3.84 -13.61 23.23
CA PRO A 252 2.97 -13.22 22.13
C PRO A 252 1.50 -13.62 22.33
N CYS A 253 1.24 -14.80 22.90
CA CYS A 253 -0.09 -15.29 23.24
C CYS A 253 -0.86 -14.41 24.25
N GLU A 254 -0.16 -13.67 25.13
CA GLU A 254 -0.79 -12.72 26.05
C GLU A 254 -1.35 -11.51 25.29
N LEU A 255 -0.57 -10.93 24.37
CA LEU A 255 -1.01 -9.80 23.55
C LEU A 255 -2.12 -10.22 22.57
N GLU A 256 -1.99 -11.40 21.95
CA GLU A 256 -3.06 -11.98 21.13
C GLU A 256 -4.36 -12.13 21.93
N LYS A 257 -4.29 -12.61 23.18
CA LYS A 257 -5.47 -12.71 24.05
C LYS A 257 -6.11 -11.37 24.33
N ILE A 258 -5.31 -10.33 24.57
CA ILE A 258 -5.79 -8.97 24.76
C ILE A 258 -6.50 -8.47 23.50
N ASN A 259 -5.91 -8.69 22.32
CA ASN A 259 -6.52 -8.32 21.04
C ASN A 259 -7.85 -9.04 20.79
N ASN A 260 -7.90 -10.36 21.00
CA ASN A 260 -9.12 -11.16 20.85
C ASN A 260 -10.25 -10.70 21.78
N LEU A 261 -9.93 -10.28 23.01
CA LEU A 261 -10.91 -9.73 23.95
C LEU A 261 -11.37 -8.32 23.54
N THR A 262 -10.48 -7.53 22.96
CA THR A 262 -10.81 -6.20 22.39
C THR A 262 -11.79 -6.37 21.24
N ILE A 263 -11.51 -7.27 20.29
CA ILE A 263 -12.42 -7.59 19.17
C ILE A 263 -13.79 -8.00 19.70
N ALA A 264 -13.83 -8.98 20.61
CA ALA A 264 -15.09 -9.48 21.17
C ALA A 264 -15.90 -8.42 21.92
N ALA A 265 -15.26 -7.43 22.55
CA ALA A 265 -15.93 -6.36 23.28
C ALA A 265 -16.43 -5.25 22.34
N CYS A 266 -15.74 -5.00 21.24
CA CYS A 266 -16.02 -3.89 20.34
C CYS A 266 -16.84 -4.26 19.09
N ASP A 267 -16.94 -5.56 18.77
CA ASP A 267 -17.68 -6.11 17.62
C ASP A 267 -19.10 -5.52 17.47
N ALA A 268 -19.87 -5.45 18.55
CA ALA A 268 -21.27 -5.00 18.47
C ALA A 268 -21.45 -3.46 18.45
N LEU A 269 -20.38 -2.65 18.48
CA LEU A 269 -20.50 -1.20 18.59
C LEU A 269 -21.01 -0.51 17.31
N ASP A 270 -20.94 -1.18 16.19
CA ASP A 270 -21.52 -0.73 14.92
C ASP A 270 -22.98 -1.17 14.72
N GLY A 271 -23.58 -1.91 15.69
CA GLY A 271 -24.94 -2.46 15.60
C GLY A 271 -25.03 -3.84 14.95
N LYS A 272 -23.90 -4.48 14.60
CA LYS A 272 -23.79 -5.83 14.07
C LYS A 272 -22.86 -6.66 14.94
N LYS A 273 -23.07 -7.97 15.01
CA LYS A 273 -22.21 -8.88 15.74
C LYS A 273 -21.74 -9.99 14.80
N ASP A 274 -20.59 -9.81 14.21
CA ASP A 274 -20.03 -10.70 13.20
C ASP A 274 -18.53 -11.00 13.37
N GLY A 275 -17.95 -10.58 14.49
CA GLY A 275 -16.54 -10.73 14.78
C GLY A 275 -15.65 -9.68 14.09
N VAL A 276 -16.23 -8.55 13.64
CA VAL A 276 -15.53 -7.47 12.95
C VAL A 276 -15.68 -6.15 13.73
N VAL A 277 -14.59 -5.51 14.05
CA VAL A 277 -14.61 -4.18 14.66
C VAL A 277 -14.69 -3.11 13.57
N ALA A 278 -15.91 -2.69 13.25
CA ALA A 278 -16.14 -1.66 12.24
C ALA A 278 -16.12 -0.23 12.80
N ARG A 279 -16.11 -0.09 14.12
CA ARG A 279 -16.08 1.20 14.83
C ARG A 279 -14.95 1.22 15.85
N THR A 280 -13.70 1.21 15.35
CA THR A 280 -12.50 1.31 16.17
C THR A 280 -12.45 2.62 16.98
N ASP A 281 -13.07 3.67 16.47
CA ASP A 281 -13.35 4.95 17.12
C ASP A 281 -14.20 4.79 18.40
N LEU A 282 -15.35 4.12 18.31
CA LEU A 282 -16.20 3.82 19.47
C LEU A 282 -15.48 2.86 20.45
N CYS A 283 -14.70 1.93 19.91
CA CYS A 283 -13.88 1.05 20.74
C CYS A 283 -12.90 1.85 21.62
N LYS A 284 -12.23 2.87 21.08
CA LYS A 284 -11.37 3.79 21.84
C LYS A 284 -12.13 4.51 22.96
N LEU A 285 -13.37 4.91 22.72
CA LEU A 285 -14.17 5.67 23.67
C LEU A 285 -14.74 4.81 24.79
N HIS A 286 -15.07 3.54 24.51
CA HIS A 286 -15.90 2.73 25.39
C HIS A 286 -15.22 1.48 25.94
N PHE A 287 -14.12 1.00 25.32
CA PHE A 287 -13.43 -0.18 25.80
C PHE A 287 -12.29 0.16 26.78
N ASN A 288 -12.25 -0.54 27.89
CA ASN A 288 -11.18 -0.43 28.86
C ASN A 288 -10.34 -1.71 28.86
N ILE A 289 -9.12 -1.65 28.34
CA ILE A 289 -8.22 -2.79 28.21
C ILE A 289 -7.91 -3.48 29.54
N ASN A 290 -7.99 -2.77 30.69
CA ASN A 290 -7.79 -3.37 32.00
C ASN A 290 -8.85 -4.44 32.36
N THR A 291 -9.99 -4.50 31.64
CA THR A 291 -10.99 -5.55 31.82
C THR A 291 -10.50 -6.91 31.32
N THR A 292 -9.42 -6.96 30.55
CA THR A 292 -8.79 -8.22 30.09
C THR A 292 -7.93 -8.90 31.16
N ILE A 293 -7.52 -8.17 32.22
CA ILE A 293 -6.65 -8.69 33.28
C ILE A 293 -7.27 -9.92 33.95
N GLY A 294 -6.46 -10.97 34.09
CA GLY A 294 -6.88 -12.25 34.68
C GLY A 294 -7.54 -13.20 33.68
N ALA A 295 -7.78 -12.81 32.43
CA ALA A 295 -8.31 -13.70 31.42
C ALA A 295 -7.29 -14.78 31.06
N PRO A 296 -7.66 -16.08 31.04
CA PRO A 296 -6.74 -17.15 30.71
C PRO A 296 -6.43 -17.17 29.21
N TYR A 297 -5.18 -17.53 28.88
CA TYR A 297 -4.75 -17.81 27.52
C TYR A 297 -4.00 -19.12 27.40
N TYR A 298 -4.00 -19.69 26.19
CA TYR A 298 -3.21 -20.86 25.84
C TYR A 298 -2.91 -20.83 24.34
N CYS A 299 -1.62 -20.92 23.99
CA CYS A 299 -1.16 -21.15 22.62
C CYS A 299 -0.27 -22.41 22.62
N ALA A 300 -0.45 -23.26 21.62
CA ALA A 300 0.37 -24.47 21.48
C ALA A 300 1.83 -24.09 21.14
N ALA A 301 2.75 -25.01 21.40
CA ALA A 301 4.12 -24.83 20.93
C ALA A 301 4.18 -24.78 19.40
N GLU A 302 4.94 -23.84 18.88
CA GLU A 302 5.15 -23.68 17.45
C GLU A 302 6.63 -23.86 17.10
N THR A 303 6.87 -24.44 15.94
CA THR A 303 8.22 -24.53 15.37
C THR A 303 8.22 -23.82 14.02
N THR A 304 8.83 -22.64 13.99
CA THR A 304 8.99 -21.89 12.75
C THR A 304 10.34 -22.28 12.12
N THR A 305 10.29 -22.80 10.90
CA THR A 305 11.49 -23.11 10.12
C THR A 305 11.71 -21.97 9.12
N THR A 306 12.62 -21.07 9.42
CA THR A 306 13.02 -20.03 8.48
C THR A 306 14.09 -20.58 7.54
N VAL A 307 13.76 -20.72 6.25
CA VAL A 307 14.72 -21.11 5.21
C VAL A 307 15.42 -19.86 4.73
N LEU A 308 16.50 -19.49 5.37
CA LEU A 308 17.40 -18.45 4.86
C LEU A 308 18.02 -18.93 3.53
N LYS A 309 17.99 -18.08 2.51
CA LYS A 309 18.54 -18.34 1.18
C LYS A 309 19.91 -19.01 1.27
N LYS A 310 19.93 -20.33 1.02
CA LYS A 310 21.09 -21.17 0.68
C LYS A 310 22.01 -21.74 1.75
N ARG A 311 21.92 -21.63 3.07
CA ARG A 311 22.80 -22.48 3.91
C ARG A 311 22.51 -22.75 5.38
N LEU A 312 21.56 -22.14 6.04
CA LEU A 312 21.19 -22.54 7.41
C LEU A 312 19.68 -22.44 7.58
N SER A 313 19.02 -23.56 7.85
CA SER A 313 17.69 -23.53 8.46
C SER A 313 17.90 -23.35 9.97
N THR A 314 17.54 -22.20 10.51
CA THR A 314 17.39 -22.05 11.94
C THR A 314 15.96 -22.42 12.30
N SER A 315 15.81 -23.41 13.17
CA SER A 315 14.52 -23.80 13.72
C SER A 315 14.39 -23.08 15.07
N ASN A 316 13.56 -22.07 15.14
CA ASN A 316 13.17 -21.46 16.41
C ASN A 316 11.90 -22.18 16.91
N THR A 317 11.97 -22.74 18.10
CA THR A 317 10.83 -23.35 18.76
C THR A 317 10.31 -22.43 19.84
N THR A 318 9.11 -21.89 19.63
CA THR A 318 8.36 -21.18 20.65
C THR A 318 7.65 -22.21 21.51
N PRO A 319 7.89 -22.26 22.84
CA PRO A 319 7.22 -23.23 23.71
C PRO A 319 5.73 -22.95 23.79
N ALA A 320 4.96 -23.94 24.27
CA ALA A 320 3.56 -23.71 24.59
C ALA A 320 3.44 -22.62 25.68
N GLN A 321 2.55 -21.66 25.42
CA GLN A 321 2.31 -20.52 26.29
C GLN A 321 0.99 -20.76 27.03
N ASN A 322 1.03 -20.67 28.36
CA ASN A 322 -0.14 -20.89 29.19
C ASN A 322 -0.09 -19.94 30.40
N GLY A 323 -1.08 -19.09 30.53
CA GLY A 323 -1.09 -18.09 31.60
C GLY A 323 -2.42 -17.34 31.71
N THR A 324 -2.34 -16.19 32.35
CA THR A 324 -3.45 -15.24 32.42
C THR A 324 -2.90 -13.86 32.09
N VAL A 325 -3.70 -13.04 31.41
CA VAL A 325 -3.35 -11.63 31.13
C VAL A 325 -2.95 -10.94 32.43
N THR A 326 -1.73 -10.44 32.47
CA THR A 326 -1.16 -9.75 33.62
C THR A 326 -1.52 -8.25 33.63
N LYS A 327 -1.29 -7.58 34.74
CA LYS A 327 -1.43 -6.12 34.82
C LYS A 327 -0.36 -5.44 33.95
N GLU A 328 0.82 -6.02 33.93
CA GLU A 328 1.97 -5.56 33.17
C GLU A 328 1.71 -5.69 31.67
N GLY A 329 1.21 -6.83 31.19
CA GLY A 329 0.85 -7.05 29.79
C GLY A 329 -0.27 -6.11 29.31
N ALA A 330 -1.32 -5.94 30.12
CA ALA A 330 -2.38 -4.97 29.82
C ALA A 330 -1.85 -3.51 29.80
N ALA A 331 -0.87 -3.17 30.67
CA ALA A 331 -0.26 -1.84 30.69
C ALA A 331 0.65 -1.60 29.47
N VAL A 332 1.42 -2.61 29.03
CA VAL A 332 2.20 -2.58 27.77
C VAL A 332 1.28 -2.34 26.59
N ALA A 333 0.23 -3.14 26.44
CA ALA A 333 -0.74 -3.00 25.35
C ALA A 333 -1.43 -1.62 25.37
N ALA A 334 -1.85 -1.14 26.55
CA ALA A 334 -2.45 0.19 26.69
C ALA A 334 -1.48 1.31 26.29
N LYS A 335 -0.21 1.20 26.64
CA LYS A 335 0.82 2.18 26.31
C LYS A 335 1.13 2.20 24.83
N ILE A 336 1.20 1.03 24.18
CA ILE A 336 1.37 0.92 22.73
C ILE A 336 0.19 1.59 22.01
N LEU A 337 -1.05 1.30 22.40
CA LEU A 337 -2.25 1.88 21.81
C LEU A 337 -2.43 3.39 22.08
N ASP A 338 -1.79 3.95 23.11
CA ASP A 338 -1.77 5.41 23.32
C ASP A 338 -0.87 6.14 22.31
N GLY A 339 0.09 5.44 21.69
CA GLY A 339 1.03 5.99 20.72
C GLY A 339 2.18 6.80 21.32
N LEU A 340 3.15 7.12 20.47
CA LEU A 340 4.39 7.76 20.90
C LEU A 340 4.15 9.17 21.44
N LYS A 341 4.52 9.37 22.68
CA LYS A 341 4.62 10.66 23.35
C LYS A 341 6.03 10.83 23.92
N THR A 342 6.53 12.04 23.90
CA THR A 342 7.80 12.43 24.53
C THR A 342 7.74 12.24 26.05
N LEU A 343 8.90 12.36 26.72
CA LEU A 343 8.97 12.24 28.17
C LEU A 343 8.18 13.34 28.92
N ASP A 344 7.96 14.50 28.29
CA ASP A 344 7.10 15.58 28.80
C ASP A 344 5.62 15.44 28.41
N GLY A 345 5.24 14.34 27.76
CA GLY A 345 3.87 13.96 27.47
C GLY A 345 3.30 14.49 26.16
N LYS A 346 4.09 15.18 25.34
CA LYS A 346 3.68 15.70 24.02
C LYS A 346 3.63 14.61 22.97
N ARG A 347 2.63 14.63 22.12
CA ARG A 347 2.45 13.62 21.07
C ARG A 347 3.46 13.80 19.93
N ALA A 348 4.21 12.75 19.66
CA ALA A 348 5.17 12.71 18.55
C ALA A 348 4.65 11.93 17.34
N TYR A 349 3.82 10.91 17.53
CA TYR A 349 3.27 10.15 16.40
C TYR A 349 1.88 9.56 16.68
N ILE A 350 1.28 9.00 15.63
CA ILE A 350 -0.04 8.37 15.61
C ILE A 350 0.06 6.98 16.25
N TRP A 351 -1.04 6.44 16.76
CA TRP A 351 -1.12 5.08 17.27
C TRP A 351 -1.92 4.17 16.35
N TYR A 352 -1.77 2.87 16.54
CA TYR A 352 -2.61 1.85 15.94
C TYR A 352 -4.05 1.93 16.51
N GLN A 353 -5.01 1.44 15.72
CA GLN A 353 -6.39 1.38 16.19
C GLN A 353 -6.58 0.18 17.13
N PRO A 354 -7.56 0.22 18.08
CA PRO A 354 -7.99 -0.97 18.77
C PRO A 354 -8.35 -2.07 17.79
N SER A 355 -8.04 -3.33 18.09
CA SER A 355 -8.14 -4.52 17.23
C SER A 355 -7.05 -4.68 16.17
N ALA A 356 -6.09 -3.77 16.05
CA ALA A 356 -4.83 -4.08 15.38
C ALA A 356 -4.02 -5.07 16.22
N THR A 357 -3.34 -6.01 15.59
CA THR A 357 -2.39 -6.90 16.26
C THR A 357 -1.17 -6.12 16.76
N PHE A 358 -0.39 -6.73 17.65
CA PHE A 358 0.80 -6.10 18.23
C PHE A 358 2.07 -6.61 17.55
N ASP A 359 2.08 -6.67 16.22
CA ASP A 359 3.13 -7.34 15.45
C ASP A 359 4.54 -6.77 15.70
N ASP A 360 4.66 -5.48 15.91
CA ASP A 360 5.93 -4.83 16.24
C ASP A 360 6.35 -4.97 17.73
N ALA A 361 5.52 -5.56 18.59
CA ALA A 361 5.86 -5.93 19.96
C ALA A 361 6.47 -7.34 19.97
N GLU A 362 7.61 -7.47 19.31
CA GLU A 362 8.27 -8.74 19.11
C GLU A 362 9.03 -9.18 20.36
N THR A 363 8.79 -10.40 20.80
CA THR A 363 9.53 -11.03 21.89
C THR A 363 9.98 -12.43 21.48
N GLN A 364 11.16 -12.84 21.97
CA GLN A 364 11.71 -14.17 21.76
C GLN A 364 11.86 -14.92 23.08
N TYR A 365 11.61 -16.24 23.03
CA TYR A 365 11.80 -17.07 24.19
C TYR A 365 13.27 -17.50 24.33
N ASN A 366 13.87 -17.20 25.48
CA ASN A 366 15.20 -17.66 25.84
C ASN A 366 15.10 -18.92 26.70
N SER A 367 15.49 -20.07 26.14
CA SER A 367 15.43 -21.36 26.83
C SER A 367 16.49 -21.54 27.94
N GLU A 368 17.52 -20.71 27.98
CA GLU A 368 18.55 -20.74 29.05
C GLU A 368 18.07 -20.05 30.32
N THR A 369 17.32 -18.96 30.17
CA THR A 369 16.79 -18.16 31.28
C THR A 369 15.35 -18.51 31.62
N ASP A 370 14.69 -19.34 30.79
CA ASP A 370 13.25 -19.67 30.88
C ASP A 370 12.37 -18.40 30.94
N SER A 371 12.68 -17.44 30.07
CA SER A 371 12.01 -16.15 30.03
C SER A 371 11.84 -15.60 28.62
N TRP A 372 10.89 -14.68 28.47
CA TRP A 372 10.73 -13.88 27.26
C TRP A 372 11.66 -12.68 27.32
N GLU A 373 12.28 -12.36 26.20
CA GLU A 373 13.21 -11.25 26.04
C GLU A 373 12.80 -10.43 24.82
N LEU A 374 13.26 -9.17 24.78
CA LEU A 374 13.02 -8.30 23.65
C LEU A 374 13.60 -8.89 22.37
N ASP A 375 12.79 -8.89 21.31
CA ASP A 375 13.24 -9.03 19.93
C ASP A 375 13.02 -7.68 19.23
N ILE A 376 14.10 -7.09 18.68
CA ILE A 376 14.02 -5.77 18.05
C ILE A 376 13.52 -5.95 16.63
N THR A 377 12.35 -5.40 16.30
CA THR A 377 11.83 -5.46 14.94
C THR A 377 12.82 -4.89 13.93
N SER A 378 13.15 -5.67 12.91
CA SER A 378 14.18 -5.30 11.93
C SER A 378 13.76 -4.09 11.10
N LEU A 379 12.48 -3.94 10.75
CA LEU A 379 12.02 -2.87 9.88
C LEU A 379 12.35 -1.47 10.44
N GLY A 380 12.11 -1.25 11.74
CA GLY A 380 12.51 0.00 12.40
C GLY A 380 13.99 0.06 12.76
N GLY A 381 14.57 -1.08 13.17
CA GLY A 381 15.98 -1.17 13.58
C GLY A 381 16.94 -0.94 12.41
N GLU A 382 16.67 -1.51 11.26
CA GLU A 382 17.43 -1.26 10.03
C GLU A 382 17.32 0.19 9.58
N TRP A 383 16.11 0.77 9.65
CA TRP A 383 15.95 2.19 9.32
C TRP A 383 16.88 3.08 10.14
N VAL A 384 16.93 2.88 11.44
CA VAL A 384 17.82 3.68 12.30
C VAL A 384 19.28 3.40 11.97
N ALA A 385 19.69 2.13 11.93
CA ALA A 385 21.09 1.77 11.74
C ALA A 385 21.61 2.17 10.34
N LYS A 386 20.89 1.78 9.28
CA LYS A 386 21.34 1.96 7.89
C LYS A 386 20.99 3.34 7.32
N PHE A 387 19.76 3.81 7.52
CA PHE A 387 19.29 5.04 6.88
C PHE A 387 19.56 6.31 7.71
N LEU A 388 19.61 6.20 9.04
CA LEU A 388 19.91 7.35 9.88
C LEU A 388 21.39 7.41 10.29
N GLU A 389 21.95 6.30 10.74
CA GLU A 389 23.34 6.27 11.23
C GLU A 389 24.37 5.87 10.14
N LEU A 390 23.90 5.41 8.97
CA LEU A 390 24.71 5.00 7.81
C LEU A 390 25.66 3.83 8.09
N TYR A 391 25.23 2.92 8.96
CA TYR A 391 25.90 1.63 9.15
C TYR A 391 25.21 0.56 8.30
N ASP A 392 25.96 -0.18 7.52
CA ASP A 392 25.44 -1.27 6.67
C ASP A 392 25.20 -2.53 7.52
N VAL A 393 24.13 -2.46 8.30
CA VAL A 393 23.61 -3.57 9.13
C VAL A 393 22.09 -3.59 9.06
N ASP A 394 21.52 -4.77 9.26
CA ASP A 394 20.09 -5.02 9.01
C ASP A 394 19.21 -4.82 10.26
N ASN A 395 19.80 -4.47 11.42
CA ASN A 395 19.05 -4.16 12.64
C ASN A 395 19.91 -3.44 13.69
N LEU A 396 19.26 -2.87 14.70
CA LEU A 396 19.90 -2.43 15.95
C LEU A 396 20.23 -3.65 16.82
N SER A 397 21.38 -3.60 17.48
CA SER A 397 21.79 -4.67 18.41
C SER A 397 21.20 -4.53 19.82
N THR A 398 20.72 -3.34 20.20
CA THR A 398 20.19 -3.01 21.52
C THR A 398 19.35 -1.73 21.49
N LEU A 399 18.44 -1.58 22.45
CA LEU A 399 17.74 -0.33 22.74
C LEU A 399 18.33 0.39 23.98
N ASP A 400 19.54 0.05 24.42
CA ASP A 400 20.18 0.69 25.56
C ASP A 400 20.29 2.20 25.36
N ASN A 401 19.86 2.97 26.36
CA ASN A 401 19.79 4.43 26.37
C ASN A 401 18.83 5.05 25.33
N VAL A 402 18.04 4.25 24.63
CA VAL A 402 16.94 4.75 23.78
C VAL A 402 15.78 5.20 24.67
N THR A 403 15.26 6.38 24.40
CA THR A 403 14.10 6.97 25.10
C THR A 403 13.03 7.38 24.08
N TYR A 404 11.84 7.71 24.54
CA TYR A 404 10.78 8.26 23.68
C TYR A 404 11.22 9.56 22.99
N ASP A 405 12.06 10.38 23.64
CA ASP A 405 12.65 11.57 23.03
C ASP A 405 13.70 11.21 21.97
N THR A 406 14.46 10.11 22.18
CA THR A 406 15.36 9.57 21.16
C THR A 406 14.59 9.19 19.92
N MET A 407 13.45 8.49 20.07
CA MET A 407 12.59 8.12 18.94
C MET A 407 12.06 9.35 18.19
N LYS A 408 11.56 10.36 18.90
CA LYS A 408 11.17 11.63 18.28
C LYS A 408 12.33 12.26 17.50
N ASN A 409 13.55 12.23 18.05
CA ASN A 409 14.71 12.79 17.37
C ASN A 409 15.08 12.00 16.10
N TRP A 410 14.95 10.67 16.09
CA TRP A 410 15.10 9.85 14.89
C TRP A 410 14.03 10.20 13.84
N MET A 411 12.79 10.43 14.26
CA MET A 411 11.72 10.90 13.36
C MET A 411 12.05 12.25 12.73
N ILE A 412 12.57 13.21 13.52
CA ILE A 412 13.01 14.52 13.00
C ILE A 412 14.19 14.34 12.03
N GLN A 413 15.17 13.51 12.37
CA GLN A 413 16.33 13.24 11.51
C GLN A 413 15.90 12.60 10.18
N GLY A 414 15.01 11.60 10.22
CA GLY A 414 14.46 10.97 9.03
C GLY A 414 13.67 11.95 8.17
N TRP A 415 12.81 12.76 8.80
CA TRP A 415 12.05 13.81 8.12
C TRP A 415 13.00 14.80 7.42
N GLN A 416 13.94 15.40 8.15
CA GLN A 416 14.87 16.40 7.59
C GLN A 416 15.77 15.84 6.49
N ARG A 417 16.19 14.57 6.60
CA ARG A 417 17.11 13.96 5.61
C ARG A 417 16.41 13.56 4.33
N TYR A 418 15.13 13.17 4.42
CA TYR A 418 14.39 12.52 3.32
C TYR A 418 13.10 13.25 2.93
N GLU A 419 12.89 14.48 3.38
CA GLU A 419 11.70 15.30 3.09
C GLU A 419 11.39 15.38 1.59
N ASP A 420 12.43 15.63 0.80
CA ASP A 420 12.31 15.84 -0.65
C ASP A 420 12.25 14.55 -1.46
N VAL A 421 12.41 13.37 -0.84
CA VAL A 421 12.48 12.09 -1.56
C VAL A 421 11.47 11.07 -1.08
N LEU A 422 11.52 10.69 0.21
CA LEU A 422 10.71 9.59 0.76
C LEU A 422 9.43 10.05 1.45
N GLN A 423 9.36 11.32 1.89
CA GLN A 423 8.12 11.87 2.45
C GLN A 423 7.12 12.15 1.33
N THR A 424 5.86 11.80 1.58
CA THR A 424 4.75 12.07 0.67
C THR A 424 3.63 12.76 1.42
N THR A 425 3.97 13.91 2.00
CA THR A 425 3.11 14.69 2.90
C THR A 425 2.64 16.01 2.30
N TRP A 426 2.87 16.26 1.01
CA TRP A 426 2.44 17.49 0.36
C TRP A 426 0.92 17.52 0.20
N PRO A 427 0.22 18.45 0.88
CA PRO A 427 -1.24 18.44 0.90
C PRO A 427 -1.88 19.23 -0.26
N ASP A 428 -1.10 19.95 -1.06
CA ASP A 428 -1.59 20.63 -2.26
C ASP A 428 -1.51 19.71 -3.48
N LEU A 429 -2.64 19.16 -3.88
CA LEU A 429 -2.79 18.27 -5.03
C LEU A 429 -3.43 18.97 -6.24
N THR A 430 -3.32 20.30 -6.31
CA THR A 430 -3.90 21.11 -7.39
C THR A 430 -3.53 20.63 -8.80
N PRO A 431 -2.28 20.24 -9.12
CA PRO A 431 -1.94 19.73 -10.46
C PRO A 431 -2.75 18.47 -10.83
N PHE A 432 -2.83 17.49 -9.93
CA PHE A 432 -3.59 16.26 -10.16
C PHE A 432 -5.10 16.52 -10.27
N HIS A 433 -5.66 17.30 -9.36
CA HIS A 433 -7.07 17.66 -9.38
C HIS A 433 -7.45 18.44 -10.65
N SER A 434 -6.62 19.42 -11.05
CA SER A 434 -6.86 20.25 -12.26
C SER A 434 -6.79 19.43 -13.55
N ASN A 435 -6.02 18.34 -13.57
CA ASN A 435 -5.99 17.38 -14.67
C ASN A 435 -7.23 16.47 -14.73
N GLY A 436 -8.10 16.52 -13.73
CA GLY A 436 -9.31 15.70 -13.62
C GLY A 436 -9.06 14.35 -12.94
N GLY A 437 -7.91 14.15 -12.32
CA GLY A 437 -7.51 12.91 -11.66
C GLY A 437 -8.46 12.47 -10.54
N LYS A 438 -8.56 11.16 -10.32
CA LYS A 438 -9.40 10.53 -9.29
C LYS A 438 -8.58 9.61 -8.40
N ILE A 439 -8.87 9.60 -7.10
CA ILE A 439 -8.22 8.74 -6.11
C ILE A 439 -9.24 7.90 -5.36
N ILE A 440 -8.99 6.60 -5.29
CA ILE A 440 -9.56 5.70 -4.28
C ILE A 440 -8.44 5.35 -3.30
N HIS A 441 -8.58 5.84 -2.08
CA HIS A 441 -7.65 5.59 -0.97
C HIS A 441 -8.32 4.61 -0.01
N VAL A 442 -7.66 3.49 0.31
CA VAL A 442 -8.17 2.46 1.22
C VAL A 442 -7.18 2.19 2.33
N HIS A 443 -7.67 1.94 3.56
CA HIS A 443 -6.81 1.60 4.69
C HIS A 443 -7.55 0.68 5.65
N GLY A 444 -6.93 -0.44 6.03
CA GLY A 444 -7.47 -1.38 7.03
C GLY A 444 -7.54 -0.73 8.41
N GLU A 445 -8.67 -0.88 9.11
CA GLU A 445 -8.80 -0.29 10.45
C GLU A 445 -8.01 -1.04 11.52
N SER A 446 -7.67 -2.31 11.27
CA SER A 446 -6.85 -3.14 12.17
C SER A 446 -5.42 -3.31 11.66
N ASP A 447 -4.94 -2.33 10.88
CA ASP A 447 -3.56 -2.33 10.33
C ASP A 447 -2.53 -2.25 11.47
N PRO A 448 -1.66 -3.28 11.65
CA PRO A 448 -0.65 -3.31 12.70
C PRO A 448 0.70 -2.73 12.28
N SER A 449 0.85 -2.40 11.00
CA SER A 449 2.11 -1.93 10.42
C SER A 449 2.10 -0.41 10.22
N ILE A 450 1.07 0.12 9.53
CA ILE A 450 0.92 1.56 9.30
C ILE A 450 -0.36 2.04 10.00
N PRO A 451 -0.26 2.92 11.01
CA PRO A 451 -1.43 3.40 11.71
C PRO A 451 -2.47 4.01 10.77
N THR A 452 -3.69 3.50 10.77
CA THR A 452 -4.81 3.96 9.91
C THR A 452 -5.05 5.46 10.03
N GLY A 453 -4.85 6.00 11.24
CA GLY A 453 -4.90 7.44 11.49
C GLY A 453 -3.93 8.26 10.63
N SER A 454 -2.87 7.66 10.09
CA SER A 454 -1.93 8.32 9.16
C SER A 454 -2.62 8.73 7.86
N SER A 455 -3.43 7.84 7.29
CA SER A 455 -4.23 8.14 6.09
C SER A 455 -5.31 9.18 6.36
N VAL A 456 -6.01 9.06 7.49
CA VAL A 456 -7.02 10.05 7.90
C VAL A 456 -6.40 11.43 8.07
N HIS A 457 -5.28 11.53 8.78
CA HIS A 457 -4.61 12.81 9.02
C HIS A 457 -4.15 13.48 7.72
N TYR A 458 -3.60 12.70 6.78
CA TYR A 458 -3.21 13.24 5.49
C TYR A 458 -4.41 13.68 4.65
N HIS A 459 -5.47 12.88 4.58
CA HIS A 459 -6.72 13.24 3.88
C HIS A 459 -7.31 14.54 4.41
N GLU A 460 -7.35 14.71 5.74
CA GLU A 460 -7.79 15.94 6.39
C GLU A 460 -6.86 17.12 6.14
N SER A 461 -5.55 16.88 6.01
CA SER A 461 -4.57 17.91 5.65
C SER A 461 -4.79 18.40 4.22
N VAL A 462 -5.04 17.51 3.26
CA VAL A 462 -5.42 17.85 1.88
C VAL A 462 -6.72 18.66 1.86
N ARG A 463 -7.75 18.22 2.61
CA ARG A 463 -9.03 18.93 2.72
C ARG A 463 -8.85 20.37 3.22
N LYS A 464 -8.13 20.52 4.32
CA LYS A 464 -7.88 21.83 4.94
C LYS A 464 -7.05 22.75 4.05
N GLN A 465 -6.05 22.21 3.36
CA GLN A 465 -5.18 22.97 2.47
C GLN A 465 -5.91 23.44 1.22
N MET A 466 -6.58 22.52 0.52
CA MET A 466 -7.20 22.84 -0.77
C MET A 466 -8.53 23.57 -0.66
N TYR A 467 -9.23 23.43 0.46
CA TYR A 467 -10.57 23.96 0.66
C TYR A 467 -10.72 24.79 1.96
N SER A 468 -9.66 25.51 2.33
CA SER A 468 -9.56 26.29 3.60
C SER A 468 -10.66 27.33 3.82
N SER A 469 -11.32 27.80 2.75
CA SER A 469 -12.40 28.79 2.81
C SER A 469 -13.81 28.20 2.96
N LEU A 470 -13.95 26.88 2.84
CA LEU A 470 -15.24 26.18 2.92
C LEU A 470 -15.50 25.67 4.35
N SER A 471 -16.77 25.47 4.68
CA SER A 471 -17.15 24.77 5.90
C SER A 471 -16.70 23.31 5.88
N PHE A 472 -16.75 22.63 7.02
CA PHE A 472 -16.35 21.22 7.12
C PHE A 472 -17.12 20.33 6.11
N ASN A 473 -18.43 20.46 6.04
CA ASN A 473 -19.25 19.65 5.13
C ASN A 473 -18.95 19.99 3.65
N GLU A 474 -18.94 21.28 3.30
CA GLU A 474 -18.65 21.69 1.92
C GLU A 474 -17.26 21.28 1.47
N SER A 475 -16.23 21.38 2.34
CA SER A 475 -14.86 20.96 2.03
C SER A 475 -14.72 19.44 1.93
N SER A 476 -15.45 18.69 2.75
CA SER A 476 -15.48 17.23 2.67
C SER A 476 -16.15 16.76 1.38
N ASP A 477 -17.26 17.36 1.00
CA ASP A 477 -17.94 17.06 -0.27
C ASP A 477 -17.06 17.40 -1.47
N ALA A 478 -16.41 18.57 -1.45
CA ALA A 478 -15.52 19.01 -2.53
C ALA A 478 -14.30 18.09 -2.70
N LEU A 479 -13.71 17.62 -1.59
CA LEU A 479 -12.62 16.64 -1.66
C LEU A 479 -13.12 15.29 -2.16
N ASN A 480 -14.25 14.81 -1.66
CA ASN A 480 -14.85 13.53 -2.04
C ASN A 480 -15.33 13.47 -3.52
N ASP A 481 -15.35 14.59 -4.24
CA ASP A 481 -15.63 14.60 -5.67
C ASP A 481 -14.48 14.07 -6.54
N TRP A 482 -13.29 13.92 -5.96
CA TRP A 482 -12.13 13.41 -6.70
C TRP A 482 -11.13 12.58 -5.88
N ASN A 483 -11.13 12.68 -4.53
CA ASN A 483 -10.27 11.91 -3.63
C ASN A 483 -11.13 11.33 -2.50
N ARG A 484 -11.33 10.02 -2.50
CA ARG A 484 -12.18 9.30 -1.55
C ARG A 484 -11.37 8.36 -0.69
N LEU A 485 -11.45 8.56 0.63
CA LEU A 485 -10.87 7.66 1.62
C LEU A 485 -11.94 6.69 2.13
N TYR A 486 -11.61 5.40 2.15
CA TYR A 486 -12.41 4.34 2.73
C TYR A 486 -11.61 3.63 3.81
N LEU A 487 -12.10 3.63 5.03
CA LEU A 487 -11.57 2.80 6.11
C LEU A 487 -12.22 1.43 6.02
N VAL A 488 -11.41 0.38 6.06
CA VAL A 488 -11.87 -1.00 5.84
C VAL A 488 -11.99 -1.71 7.18
N PRO A 489 -13.22 -1.97 7.67
CA PRO A 489 -13.46 -2.59 8.97
C PRO A 489 -12.78 -3.95 9.11
N GLY A 490 -12.10 -4.18 10.24
CA GLY A 490 -11.47 -5.45 10.56
C GLY A 490 -10.32 -5.88 9.66
N ALA A 491 -9.97 -5.09 8.64
CA ALA A 491 -8.88 -5.40 7.75
C ALA A 491 -7.52 -5.03 8.35
N ALA A 492 -6.52 -5.86 8.08
CA ALA A 492 -5.12 -5.68 8.44
C ALA A 492 -4.36 -4.84 7.41
N HIS A 493 -3.03 -4.94 7.41
CA HIS A 493 -2.17 -4.24 6.46
C HIS A 493 -2.31 -4.82 5.04
N CYS A 494 -2.86 -4.02 4.12
CA CYS A 494 -3.03 -4.37 2.70
C CYS A 494 -3.85 -5.64 2.42
N SER A 495 -4.57 -6.16 3.40
CA SER A 495 -5.30 -7.43 3.30
C SER A 495 -6.40 -7.54 4.35
N TYR A 496 -7.23 -8.60 4.26
CA TYR A 496 -8.10 -9.00 5.36
C TYR A 496 -7.27 -9.46 6.58
N SER A 497 -7.88 -9.50 7.75
CA SER A 497 -7.25 -10.00 8.99
C SER A 497 -7.74 -11.42 9.29
N THR A 498 -6.80 -12.31 9.66
CA THR A 498 -7.12 -13.66 10.14
C THR A 498 -7.80 -13.65 11.51
N ASP A 499 -7.59 -12.61 12.32
CA ASP A 499 -8.25 -12.44 13.63
C ASP A 499 -9.71 -11.97 13.48
N GLN A 500 -10.05 -11.39 12.32
CA GLN A 500 -11.38 -10.91 11.97
C GLN A 500 -11.81 -11.46 10.59
N PRO A 501 -11.93 -12.79 10.44
CA PRO A 501 -12.05 -13.43 9.13
C PRO A 501 -13.33 -13.10 8.37
N ASN A 502 -14.34 -12.55 9.05
CA ASN A 502 -15.56 -12.06 8.41
C ASN A 502 -15.45 -10.62 7.90
N GLY A 503 -14.32 -9.94 8.12
CA GLY A 503 -14.00 -8.66 7.53
C GLY A 503 -13.62 -8.80 6.04
N GLY A 504 -14.06 -7.85 5.23
CA GLY A 504 -13.77 -7.86 3.79
C GLY A 504 -12.54 -7.00 3.44
N TRP A 505 -12.00 -7.24 2.24
CA TRP A 505 -11.04 -6.34 1.60
C TRP A 505 -11.52 -5.97 0.18
N PRO A 506 -11.35 -4.72 -0.28
CA PRO A 506 -11.92 -4.27 -1.56
C PRO A 506 -11.10 -4.72 -2.78
N GLN A 507 -11.46 -5.87 -3.35
CA GLN A 507 -10.86 -6.42 -4.58
C GLN A 507 -11.27 -5.66 -5.85
N SER A 508 -12.23 -4.75 -5.78
CA SER A 508 -12.80 -4.04 -6.94
C SER A 508 -12.37 -2.57 -7.04
N THR A 509 -11.31 -2.18 -6.34
CA THR A 509 -10.84 -0.77 -6.32
C THR A 509 -10.47 -0.26 -7.70
N LEU A 510 -9.62 -0.98 -8.44
CA LEU A 510 -9.18 -0.56 -9.78
C LEU A 510 -10.33 -0.50 -10.79
N PRO A 511 -11.19 -1.51 -10.98
CA PRO A 511 -12.33 -1.38 -11.90
C PRO A 511 -13.32 -0.28 -11.47
N THR A 512 -13.53 -0.06 -10.18
CA THR A 512 -14.35 1.05 -9.69
C THR A 512 -13.73 2.41 -10.03
N LEU A 513 -12.40 2.56 -9.89
CA LEU A 513 -11.68 3.76 -10.29
C LEU A 513 -11.78 3.99 -11.80
N ILE A 514 -11.63 2.94 -12.61
CA ILE A 514 -11.77 3.00 -14.06
C ILE A 514 -13.16 3.51 -14.46
N GLU A 515 -14.24 2.99 -13.88
CA GLU A 515 -15.60 3.45 -14.14
C GLU A 515 -15.80 4.92 -13.71
N TRP A 516 -15.16 5.33 -12.63
CA TRP A 516 -15.22 6.72 -12.20
C TRP A 516 -14.48 7.67 -13.17
N VAL A 517 -13.28 7.31 -13.60
CA VAL A 517 -12.44 8.12 -14.50
C VAL A 517 -13.04 8.16 -15.92
N GLU A 518 -13.40 7.01 -16.48
CA GLU A 518 -13.76 6.89 -17.88
C GLU A 518 -15.25 7.18 -18.15
N ASN A 519 -16.13 6.84 -17.18
CA ASN A 519 -17.58 6.93 -17.33
C ASN A 519 -18.25 7.90 -16.34
N GLY A 520 -17.48 8.54 -15.46
CA GLY A 520 -18.00 9.49 -14.48
C GLY A 520 -18.84 8.86 -13.36
N GLN A 521 -18.78 7.54 -13.19
CA GLN A 521 -19.53 6.80 -12.17
C GLN A 521 -18.82 6.91 -10.82
N LYS A 522 -19.09 7.98 -10.10
CA LYS A 522 -18.51 8.24 -8.78
C LYS A 522 -19.00 7.19 -7.76
N PRO A 523 -18.12 6.45 -7.08
CA PRO A 523 -18.52 5.43 -6.11
C PRO A 523 -18.98 6.05 -4.79
N ASP A 524 -20.26 6.05 -4.47
CA ASP A 524 -20.78 6.52 -3.18
C ASP A 524 -20.40 5.57 -2.05
N ARG A 525 -20.26 4.29 -2.35
CA ARG A 525 -19.77 3.22 -1.49
C ARG A 525 -18.79 2.37 -2.26
N LEU A 526 -17.85 1.75 -1.56
CA LEU A 526 -16.92 0.78 -2.15
C LEU A 526 -17.27 -0.62 -1.65
N ASN A 527 -17.25 -1.61 -2.54
CA ASN A 527 -17.48 -3.00 -2.15
C ASN A 527 -16.18 -3.66 -1.67
N ALA A 528 -16.24 -4.30 -0.51
CA ALA A 528 -15.25 -5.21 0.00
C ALA A 528 -15.78 -6.64 -0.09
N THR A 529 -14.89 -7.60 -0.39
CA THR A 529 -15.22 -9.03 -0.44
C THR A 529 -14.61 -9.74 0.75
N VAL A 530 -15.40 -10.52 1.46
CA VAL A 530 -14.92 -11.40 2.53
C VAL A 530 -14.15 -12.54 1.89
N GLN A 531 -12.88 -12.69 2.25
CA GLN A 531 -11.95 -13.63 1.61
C GLN A 531 -11.61 -14.84 2.48
N GLU A 532 -12.13 -14.91 3.70
CA GLU A 532 -11.95 -15.99 4.66
C GLU A 532 -13.21 -16.16 5.53
N GLY A 533 -13.21 -17.15 6.43
CA GLY A 533 -14.26 -17.34 7.43
C GLY A 533 -15.59 -17.86 6.90
N GLU A 534 -16.61 -17.78 7.75
CA GLU A 534 -17.95 -18.32 7.46
C GLU A 534 -18.69 -17.54 6.36
N ASN A 535 -18.33 -16.28 6.17
CA ASN A 535 -18.96 -15.37 5.22
C ASN A 535 -18.19 -15.25 3.90
N TYR A 536 -17.31 -16.21 3.58
CA TYR A 536 -16.48 -16.19 2.36
C TYR A 536 -17.32 -15.87 1.11
N GLY A 537 -16.83 -14.92 0.31
CA GLY A 537 -17.45 -14.47 -0.93
C GLY A 537 -18.61 -13.47 -0.75
N GLN A 538 -19.01 -13.13 0.48
CA GLN A 538 -19.99 -12.08 0.70
C GLN A 538 -19.38 -10.70 0.44
N HIS A 539 -20.24 -9.78 0.00
CA HIS A 539 -19.88 -8.39 -0.22
C HIS A 539 -20.32 -7.53 0.96
N GLN A 540 -19.44 -6.63 1.36
CA GLN A 540 -19.69 -5.61 2.37
C GLN A 540 -19.46 -4.24 1.73
N GLU A 541 -20.35 -3.28 2.03
CA GLU A 541 -20.19 -1.92 1.56
C GLU A 541 -19.41 -1.08 2.57
N LEU A 542 -18.47 -0.28 2.07
CA LEU A 542 -17.65 0.64 2.86
C LEU A 542 -18.19 2.05 2.75
N CYS A 543 -18.22 2.77 3.87
CA CYS A 543 -18.58 4.18 3.92
C CYS A 543 -17.39 5.06 3.53
N VAL A 544 -17.67 6.12 2.76
CA VAL A 544 -16.64 7.13 2.47
C VAL A 544 -16.40 8.01 3.71
N TRP A 545 -15.16 8.27 4.04
CA TRP A 545 -14.76 9.19 5.10
C TRP A 545 -15.32 10.62 4.84
N PRO A 546 -15.87 11.34 5.86
CA PRO A 546 -15.81 11.05 7.30
C PRO A 546 -16.99 10.24 7.84
N LEU A 547 -17.80 9.64 6.99
CA LEU A 547 -18.91 8.81 7.44
C LEU A 547 -18.44 7.46 7.95
N ARG A 548 -19.08 6.98 9.02
CA ARG A 548 -18.73 5.72 9.67
C ARG A 548 -19.89 4.70 9.55
N PRO A 549 -19.59 3.40 9.45
CA PRO A 549 -20.62 2.37 9.35
C PRO A 549 -21.44 2.26 10.63
N TYR A 550 -22.76 2.13 10.47
CA TYR A 550 -23.67 1.78 11.53
C TYR A 550 -24.79 0.89 10.97
N TYR A 551 -25.01 -0.25 11.58
CA TYR A 551 -26.02 -1.20 11.15
C TYR A 551 -27.30 -1.07 11.95
N VAL A 552 -28.43 -1.01 11.25
CA VAL A 552 -29.79 -1.01 11.81
C VAL A 552 -30.50 -2.33 11.47
N ASN A 553 -31.73 -2.49 11.91
CA ASN A 553 -32.56 -3.65 11.63
C ASN A 553 -31.85 -4.99 11.98
N ASN A 554 -31.33 -5.10 13.22
CA ASN A 554 -30.58 -6.26 13.71
C ASN A 554 -29.35 -6.60 12.86
N GLY A 555 -28.59 -5.61 12.41
CA GLY A 555 -27.34 -5.80 11.70
C GLY A 555 -27.46 -6.09 10.20
N THR A 556 -28.67 -5.93 9.61
CA THR A 556 -28.93 -6.28 8.20
C THR A 556 -28.85 -5.10 7.23
N GLU A 557 -28.93 -3.86 7.71
CA GLU A 557 -28.97 -2.67 6.88
C GLU A 557 -27.88 -1.67 7.31
N LEU A 558 -26.95 -1.40 6.38
CA LEU A 558 -25.86 -0.45 6.60
C LEU A 558 -26.35 0.99 6.40
N THR A 559 -26.07 1.83 7.38
CA THR A 559 -26.18 3.29 7.30
C THR A 559 -24.80 3.90 7.50
N CYS A 560 -24.42 4.87 6.66
CA CYS A 560 -23.19 5.65 6.84
C CYS A 560 -23.54 6.94 7.60
N VAL A 561 -22.98 7.10 8.80
CA VAL A 561 -23.32 8.21 9.71
C VAL A 561 -22.11 9.05 10.04
N PHE A 562 -22.30 10.36 10.15
CA PHE A 562 -21.30 11.25 10.76
C PHE A 562 -21.56 11.31 12.27
N ASP A 563 -20.49 11.15 13.04
CA ASP A 563 -20.48 11.20 14.49
C ASP A 563 -19.30 12.07 14.94
N GLU A 564 -19.60 13.21 15.52
CA GLU A 564 -18.59 14.20 15.91
C GLU A 564 -17.64 13.66 16.99
N GLU A 565 -18.14 12.96 18.01
CA GLU A 565 -17.31 12.40 19.07
C GLU A 565 -16.35 11.35 18.52
N SER A 566 -16.84 10.50 17.63
CA SER A 566 -16.07 9.54 16.88
C SER A 566 -15.02 10.21 15.99
N TYR A 567 -15.41 11.24 15.21
CA TYR A 567 -14.49 11.98 14.36
C TYR A 567 -13.32 12.57 15.17
N GLN A 568 -13.58 13.12 16.37
CA GLN A 568 -12.53 13.70 17.22
C GLN A 568 -11.48 12.68 17.68
N THR A 569 -11.79 11.38 17.71
CA THR A 569 -10.79 10.33 18.02
C THR A 569 -9.72 10.17 16.94
N TRP A 570 -9.94 10.69 15.74
CA TRP A 570 -9.03 10.68 14.60
C TRP A 570 -8.26 11.99 14.41
N VAL A 571 -8.56 13.00 15.22
CA VAL A 571 -7.85 14.28 15.18
C VAL A 571 -6.63 14.22 16.10
N TYR A 572 -5.47 14.45 15.54
CA TYR A 572 -4.19 14.40 16.25
C TYR A 572 -3.57 15.79 16.31
N ASP A 573 -3.12 16.18 17.49
CA ASP A 573 -2.26 17.34 17.71
C ASP A 573 -0.83 16.83 17.99
N PHE A 574 0.09 17.15 17.10
CA PHE A 574 1.49 16.75 17.19
C PHE A 574 2.31 17.82 17.88
N ASP A 575 1.98 18.10 19.12
CA ASP A 575 2.55 19.17 19.94
C ASP A 575 4.02 18.92 20.36
N ALA A 576 4.60 17.77 19.98
CA ALA A 576 6.03 17.50 20.11
C ALA A 576 6.88 18.21 19.05
N TYR A 577 6.27 18.78 18.00
CA TYR A 577 6.96 19.49 16.93
C TYR A 577 6.53 20.95 16.85
N ASP A 578 7.47 21.83 16.50
CA ASP A 578 7.20 23.25 16.29
C ASP A 578 6.65 23.56 14.88
N LEU A 579 6.66 22.60 13.98
CA LEU A 579 6.17 22.70 12.60
C LEU A 579 4.96 21.76 12.39
N PRO A 580 4.03 22.13 11.49
CA PRO A 580 2.91 21.27 11.15
C PRO A 580 3.38 19.93 10.59
N LEU A 581 2.80 18.84 11.03
CA LEU A 581 2.96 17.51 10.47
C LEU A 581 1.72 17.20 9.61
N TYR A 582 1.88 17.17 8.30
CA TYR A 582 0.81 16.88 7.35
C TYR A 582 0.64 15.39 7.10
#